data_8826254f7ec2fa7b66d189670117952c
#
_entry.id   8826254f7ec2fa7b66d189670117952c
#
_cell.length_a   1.000
_cell.length_b   1.000
_cell.length_c   1.000
_cell.angle_alpha   90.00
_cell.angle_beta   90.00
_cell.angle_gamma   90.00
#
_symmetry.space_group_name_H-M   'P 1'
#
loop_
_entity.id
_entity.type
_entity.pdbx_description
1 polymer ?
#
loop_
_entity_poly.entity_id
_entity_poly.type
_entity_poly.pdbx_seq_one_letter_code
_entity_poly.pdbx_strand_id
1 'polypeptide(L)'
;MSKSEENGRTTIQDENFECLYNHINELSYYAQQERRLYDALIKIWQTEDATEQIVSIIRRSLDTNDAMEKLTKKFNVAKFVAKYILDLPLSELTSITLEDLEHKHSYYSKAEESIGVLEDMHDELENN
;
A
#
# COMPACT_ATOMS: atom_id res chain seq x y z
N MET A 1 -4.35 41.68 20.58
CA MET A 1 -4.16 40.24 20.66
C MET A 1 -5.42 39.43 20.45
N SER A 2 -6.53 39.76 21.06
CA SER A 2 -7.79 39.02 20.87
C SER A 2 -8.26 39.03 19.43
N LYS A 3 -8.13 40.18 18.75
CA LYS A 3 -8.54 40.29 17.33
C LYS A 3 -7.67 39.43 16.43
N SER A 4 -6.37 39.40 16.72
CA SER A 4 -5.41 38.57 16.00
C SER A 4 -5.68 37.08 16.25
N GLU A 5 -6.04 36.73 17.48
CA GLU A 5 -6.38 35.36 17.86
C GLU A 5 -7.63 34.86 17.18
N GLU A 6 -8.67 35.71 17.07
CA GLU A 6 -9.90 35.35 16.40
C GLU A 6 -9.68 35.11 14.91
N ASN A 7 -8.94 35.96 14.23
CA ASN A 7 -8.61 35.78 12.82
C ASN A 7 -7.71 34.57 12.64
N GLY A 8 -6.76 34.39 13.54
CA GLY A 8 -5.89 33.22 13.52
C GLY A 8 -6.64 31.93 13.72
N ARG A 9 -7.62 31.93 14.59
CA ARG A 9 -8.47 30.76 14.85
C ARG A 9 -9.22 30.32 13.62
N THR A 10 -9.86 31.23 12.91
CA THR A 10 -10.61 30.94 11.69
C THR A 10 -9.67 30.39 10.61
N THR A 11 -8.52 31.03 10.42
CA THR A 11 -7.52 30.61 9.45
C THR A 11 -6.96 29.23 9.82
N ILE A 12 -6.67 29.01 11.09
CA ILE A 12 -6.14 27.72 11.58
C ILE A 12 -7.16 26.62 11.34
N GLN A 13 -8.45 26.86 11.55
CA GLN A 13 -9.49 25.87 11.31
C GLN A 13 -9.56 25.49 9.84
N ASP A 14 -9.51 26.47 8.95
CA ASP A 14 -9.52 26.23 7.50
C ASP A 14 -8.28 25.48 7.05
N GLU A 15 -7.11 25.89 7.54
CA GLU A 15 -5.83 25.22 7.24
C GLU A 15 -5.83 23.79 7.77
N ASN A 16 -6.33 23.57 8.99
CA ASN A 16 -6.41 22.25 9.59
C ASN A 16 -7.38 21.34 8.83
N PHE A 17 -8.49 21.89 8.35
CA PHE A 17 -9.46 21.13 7.59
C PHE A 17 -8.88 20.71 6.25
N GLU A 18 -8.22 21.61 5.53
CA GLU A 18 -7.52 21.29 4.28
C GLU A 18 -6.40 20.30 4.50
N CYS A 19 -5.61 20.49 5.55
CA CYS A 19 -4.51 19.59 5.90
C CYS A 19 -5.04 18.18 6.20
N LEU A 20 -6.14 18.10 6.94
CA LEU A 20 -6.77 16.81 7.23
C LEU A 20 -7.25 16.12 5.94
N TYR A 21 -7.86 16.87 5.04
CA TYR A 21 -8.32 16.34 3.76
C TYR A 21 -7.16 15.77 2.93
N ASN A 22 -6.07 16.53 2.83
CA ASN A 22 -4.87 16.08 2.12
C ASN A 22 -4.27 14.84 2.76
N HIS A 23 -4.26 14.79 4.08
CA HIS A 23 -3.75 13.64 4.82
C HIS A 23 -4.63 12.40 4.61
N ILE A 24 -5.95 12.56 4.61
CA ILE A 24 -6.89 11.48 4.33
C ILE A 24 -6.67 10.93 2.92
N ASN A 25 -6.47 11.81 1.92
CA ASN A 25 -6.19 11.39 0.54
C ASN A 25 -4.90 10.61 0.44
N GLU A 26 -3.85 11.05 1.12
CA GLU A 26 -2.56 10.34 1.15
C GLU A 26 -2.70 8.96 1.78
N LEU A 27 -3.43 8.86 2.90
CA LEU A 27 -3.69 7.59 3.57
C LEU A 27 -4.53 6.66 2.70
N SER A 28 -5.52 7.20 2.01
CA SER A 28 -6.36 6.42 1.09
C SER A 28 -5.53 5.83 -0.03
N TYR A 29 -4.67 6.64 -0.64
CA TYR A 29 -3.76 6.18 -1.70
C TYR A 29 -2.83 5.08 -1.17
N TYR A 30 -2.23 5.31 -0.01
CA TYR A 30 -1.32 4.35 0.62
C TYR A 30 -2.02 3.02 0.88
N ALA A 31 -3.21 3.05 1.47
CA ALA A 31 -3.97 1.85 1.79
C ALA A 31 -4.33 1.07 0.52
N GLN A 32 -4.72 1.76 -0.55
CA GLN A 32 -5.02 1.13 -1.84
C GLN A 32 -3.79 0.45 -2.43
N GLN A 33 -2.63 1.11 -2.40
CA GLN A 33 -1.40 0.54 -2.94
C GLN A 33 -0.96 -0.69 -2.16
N GLU A 34 -1.04 -0.63 -0.85
CA GLU A 34 -0.71 -1.78 0.01
C GLU A 34 -1.69 -2.93 -0.22
N ARG A 35 -2.99 -2.65 -0.33
CA ARG A 35 -3.98 -3.69 -0.61
C ARG A 35 -3.70 -4.38 -1.96
N ARG A 36 -3.39 -3.60 -2.99
CA ARG A 36 -3.06 -4.15 -4.32
C ARG A 36 -1.80 -5.01 -4.27
N LEU A 37 -0.80 -4.56 -3.50
CA LEU A 37 0.43 -5.33 -3.32
C LEU A 37 0.12 -6.69 -2.70
N TYR A 38 -0.66 -6.71 -1.61
CA TYR A 38 -0.98 -7.97 -0.93
C TYR A 38 -1.93 -8.84 -1.74
N ASP A 39 -2.84 -8.27 -2.55
CA ASP A 39 -3.62 -9.04 -3.53
C ASP A 39 -2.71 -9.84 -4.45
N ALA A 40 -1.70 -9.18 -5.01
CA ALA A 40 -0.76 -9.82 -5.93
C ALA A 40 0.12 -10.85 -5.22
N LEU A 41 0.61 -10.52 -4.02
CA LEU A 41 1.44 -11.44 -3.24
C LEU A 41 0.67 -12.70 -2.84
N ILE A 42 -0.61 -12.57 -2.49
CA ILE A 42 -1.47 -13.71 -2.19
C ILE A 42 -1.56 -14.64 -3.39
N LYS A 43 -1.77 -14.10 -4.59
CA LYS A 43 -1.82 -14.90 -5.82
C LYS A 43 -0.52 -15.67 -6.03
N ILE A 44 0.61 -15.03 -5.81
CA ILE A 44 1.92 -15.66 -5.96
C ILE A 44 2.06 -16.80 -4.94
N TRP A 45 1.74 -16.56 -3.68
CA TRP A 45 1.91 -17.54 -2.61
C TRP A 45 0.86 -18.64 -2.60
N GLN A 46 -0.22 -18.51 -3.37
CA GLN A 46 -1.13 -19.61 -3.65
C GLN A 46 -0.51 -20.64 -4.62
N THR A 47 0.52 -20.23 -5.36
CA THR A 47 1.27 -21.13 -6.23
C THR A 47 2.13 -22.05 -5.36
N GLU A 48 2.14 -23.34 -5.69
CA GLU A 48 2.97 -24.31 -5.00
C GLU A 48 4.45 -23.95 -5.16
N ASP A 49 5.21 -24.03 -4.07
CA ASP A 49 6.64 -23.73 -4.04
C ASP A 49 6.99 -22.31 -4.53
N ALA A 50 6.14 -21.33 -4.17
CA ALA A 50 6.32 -19.95 -4.62
C ALA A 50 7.70 -19.40 -4.26
N THR A 51 8.14 -19.58 -3.02
CA THR A 51 9.44 -19.09 -2.55
C THR A 51 10.59 -19.70 -3.35
N GLU A 52 10.55 -21.01 -3.58
CA GLU A 52 11.57 -21.72 -4.34
C GLU A 52 11.59 -21.25 -5.79
N GLN A 53 10.44 -21.02 -6.40
CA GLN A 53 10.35 -20.50 -7.75
C GLN A 53 10.93 -19.09 -7.85
N ILE A 54 10.64 -18.22 -6.89
CA ILE A 54 11.18 -16.87 -6.83
C ILE A 54 12.71 -16.91 -6.71
N VAL A 55 13.22 -17.68 -5.78
CA VAL A 55 14.68 -17.82 -5.58
C VAL A 55 15.34 -18.34 -6.84
N SER A 56 14.75 -19.35 -7.48
CA SER A 56 15.26 -19.91 -8.73
C SER A 56 15.35 -18.87 -9.84
N ILE A 57 14.29 -18.05 -9.99
CA ILE A 57 14.27 -16.98 -11.00
C ILE A 57 15.39 -15.98 -10.73
N ILE A 58 15.54 -15.54 -9.48
CA ILE A 58 16.57 -14.57 -9.08
C ILE A 58 17.95 -15.12 -9.39
N ARG A 59 18.20 -16.38 -9.06
CA ARG A 59 19.51 -17.02 -9.28
C ARG A 59 19.87 -17.16 -10.76
N ARG A 60 18.86 -17.32 -11.62
CA ARG A 60 19.06 -17.46 -13.08
C ARG A 60 19.10 -16.14 -13.81
N SER A 61 18.81 -15.04 -13.12
CA SER A 61 18.76 -13.72 -13.72
C SER A 61 20.15 -13.11 -13.84
N LEU A 62 20.34 -12.31 -14.88
CA LEU A 62 21.62 -11.64 -15.13
C LEU A 62 21.83 -10.46 -14.20
N ASP A 63 20.74 -9.74 -13.91
CA ASP A 63 20.75 -8.56 -13.05
C ASP A 63 19.36 -8.35 -12.46
N THR A 64 19.20 -7.27 -11.69
CA THR A 64 17.92 -6.94 -11.03
C THR A 64 16.80 -6.70 -12.04
N ASN A 65 17.10 -6.00 -13.15
CA ASN A 65 16.09 -5.73 -14.17
C ASN A 65 15.60 -7.00 -14.84
N ASP A 66 16.52 -7.93 -15.13
CA ASP A 66 16.18 -9.22 -15.71
C ASP A 66 15.32 -10.04 -14.76
N ALA A 67 15.67 -10.04 -13.47
CA ALA A 67 14.87 -10.70 -12.43
C ALA A 67 13.47 -10.11 -12.35
N MET A 68 13.36 -8.78 -12.40
CA MET A 68 12.08 -8.08 -12.35
C MET A 68 11.18 -8.47 -13.53
N GLU A 69 11.73 -8.49 -14.74
CA GLU A 69 10.99 -8.90 -15.94
C GLU A 69 10.52 -10.35 -15.83
N LYS A 70 11.40 -11.24 -15.39
CA LYS A 70 11.05 -12.66 -15.25
C LYS A 70 9.96 -12.88 -14.21
N LEU A 71 10.02 -12.18 -13.08
CA LEU A 71 8.99 -12.26 -12.03
C LEU A 71 7.65 -11.73 -12.52
N THR A 72 7.64 -10.58 -13.20
CA THR A 72 6.39 -10.01 -13.73
C THR A 72 5.74 -10.92 -14.75
N LYS A 73 6.51 -11.56 -15.61
CA LYS A 73 5.98 -12.49 -16.62
C LYS A 73 5.52 -13.80 -16.01
N LYS A 74 6.31 -14.35 -15.08
CA LYS A 74 6.01 -15.65 -14.47
C LYS A 74 4.71 -15.61 -13.69
N PHE A 75 4.52 -14.58 -12.87
CA PHE A 75 3.38 -14.47 -11.96
C PHE A 75 2.30 -13.53 -12.46
N ASN A 76 2.52 -12.88 -13.61
CA ASN A 76 1.58 -11.92 -14.21
C ASN A 76 1.21 -10.82 -13.21
N VAL A 77 2.22 -10.18 -12.65
CA VAL A 77 2.08 -9.10 -11.67
C VAL A 77 2.72 -7.82 -12.17
N ALA A 78 2.37 -6.69 -11.56
CA ALA A 78 2.96 -5.40 -11.92
C ALA A 78 4.40 -5.28 -11.44
N LYS A 79 5.15 -4.35 -12.04
CA LYS A 79 6.56 -4.13 -11.69
C LYS A 79 6.77 -3.82 -10.22
N PHE A 80 5.87 -3.05 -9.60
CA PHE A 80 6.04 -2.68 -8.20
C PHE A 80 5.99 -3.89 -7.26
N VAL A 81 5.24 -4.92 -7.63
CA VAL A 81 5.18 -6.18 -6.88
C VAL A 81 6.53 -6.91 -6.98
N ALA A 82 7.06 -7.03 -8.19
CA ALA A 82 8.37 -7.66 -8.40
C ALA A 82 9.47 -6.90 -7.66
N LYS A 83 9.42 -5.57 -7.70
CA LYS A 83 10.38 -4.74 -6.97
C LYS A 83 10.30 -4.98 -5.47
N TYR A 84 9.09 -5.07 -4.93
CA TYR A 84 8.90 -5.36 -3.51
C TYR A 84 9.56 -6.69 -3.12
N ILE A 85 9.34 -7.73 -3.92
CA ILE A 85 9.93 -9.05 -3.68
C ILE A 85 11.45 -8.99 -3.72
N LEU A 86 12.02 -8.30 -4.72
CA LEU A 86 13.46 -8.19 -4.88
C LEU A 86 14.13 -7.37 -3.78
N ASP A 87 13.40 -6.45 -3.17
CA ASP A 87 13.89 -5.62 -2.06
C ASP A 87 13.81 -6.33 -0.71
N LEU A 88 13.12 -7.47 -0.62
CA LEU A 88 13.01 -8.22 0.63
C LEU A 88 14.33 -8.90 1.00
N PRO A 89 14.75 -8.82 2.27
CA PRO A 89 15.82 -9.68 2.76
C PRO A 89 15.45 -11.16 2.60
N LEU A 90 16.45 -12.00 2.37
CA LEU A 90 16.22 -13.43 2.19
C LEU A 90 15.48 -14.04 3.39
N SER A 91 15.82 -13.60 4.60
CA SER A 91 15.18 -14.08 5.82
C SER A 91 13.68 -13.77 5.85
N GLU A 92 13.27 -12.61 5.32
CA GLU A 92 11.85 -12.26 5.24
C GLU A 92 11.16 -13.04 4.14
N LEU A 93 11.79 -13.13 2.97
CA LEU A 93 11.24 -13.85 1.82
C LEU A 93 10.92 -15.31 2.18
N THR A 94 11.82 -15.97 2.89
CA THR A 94 11.67 -17.37 3.27
C THR A 94 10.70 -17.62 4.41
N SER A 95 10.34 -16.58 5.16
CA SER A 95 9.40 -16.69 6.28
C SER A 95 7.97 -16.24 5.95
N ILE A 96 7.72 -15.76 4.74
CA ILE A 96 6.38 -15.33 4.34
C ILE A 96 5.46 -16.54 4.26
N THR A 97 4.27 -16.42 4.87
CA THR A 97 3.21 -17.42 4.78
C THR A 97 1.97 -16.79 4.15
N LEU A 98 1.15 -17.61 3.52
CA LEU A 98 -0.11 -17.16 2.94
C LEU A 98 -1.01 -16.53 4.01
N GLU A 99 -1.03 -17.11 5.21
CA GLU A 99 -1.81 -16.59 6.34
C GLU A 99 -1.41 -15.17 6.71
N ASP A 100 -0.10 -14.88 6.78
CA ASP A 100 0.41 -13.54 7.07
C ASP A 100 -0.02 -12.55 5.99
N LEU A 101 0.05 -12.95 4.74
CA LEU A 101 -0.35 -12.10 3.61
C LEU A 101 -1.84 -11.79 3.64
N GLU A 102 -2.67 -12.78 3.92
CA GLU A 102 -4.11 -12.61 4.04
C GLU A 102 -4.47 -11.70 5.20
N HIS A 103 -3.74 -11.82 6.31
CA HIS A 103 -3.94 -10.98 7.48
C HIS A 103 -3.64 -9.51 7.17
N LYS A 104 -2.52 -9.24 6.51
CA LYS A 104 -2.14 -7.88 6.09
C LYS A 104 -3.11 -7.32 5.06
N HIS A 105 -3.55 -8.14 4.12
CA HIS A 105 -4.54 -7.75 3.13
C HIS A 105 -5.84 -7.31 3.81
N SER A 106 -6.32 -8.08 4.77
CA SER A 106 -7.50 -7.75 5.55
C SER A 106 -7.35 -6.43 6.31
N TYR A 107 -6.18 -6.21 6.89
CA TYR A 107 -5.86 -4.97 7.59
C TYR A 107 -5.99 -3.75 6.66
N TYR A 108 -5.38 -3.80 5.50
CA TYR A 108 -5.42 -2.67 4.57
C TYR A 108 -6.78 -2.50 3.90
N SER A 109 -7.52 -3.57 3.68
CA SER A 109 -8.90 -3.50 3.18
C SER A 109 -9.80 -2.77 4.17
N LYS A 110 -9.67 -3.07 5.46
CA LYS A 110 -10.43 -2.39 6.52
C LYS A 110 -10.00 -0.94 6.67
N ALA A 111 -8.70 -0.67 6.56
CA ALA A 111 -8.18 0.70 6.62
C ALA A 111 -8.73 1.54 5.46
N GLU A 112 -8.74 1.00 4.25
CA GLU A 112 -9.29 1.67 3.06
C GLU A 112 -10.77 2.00 3.26
N GLU A 113 -11.55 1.07 3.77
CA GLU A 113 -12.97 1.26 4.08
C GLU A 113 -13.19 2.36 5.10
N SER A 114 -12.41 2.36 6.19
CA SER A 114 -12.50 3.38 7.24
C SER A 114 -12.12 4.76 6.72
N ILE A 115 -11.10 4.85 5.89
CA ILE A 115 -10.66 6.10 5.27
C ILE A 115 -11.74 6.61 4.32
N GLY A 116 -12.40 5.72 3.59
CA GLY A 116 -13.52 6.06 2.71
C GLY A 116 -14.66 6.74 3.47
N VAL A 117 -14.99 6.25 4.66
CA VAL A 117 -15.99 6.87 5.52
C VAL A 117 -15.55 8.28 5.91
N LEU A 118 -14.30 8.50 6.26
CA LEU A 118 -13.77 9.82 6.60
C LEU A 118 -13.83 10.78 5.41
N GLU A 119 -13.54 10.30 4.20
CA GLU A 119 -13.65 11.11 2.99
C GLU A 119 -15.09 11.54 2.75
N ASP A 120 -16.06 10.64 2.90
CA ASP A 120 -17.48 10.94 2.75
C ASP A 120 -17.94 11.97 3.77
N MET A 121 -17.51 11.85 5.02
CA MET A 121 -17.82 12.82 6.07
C MET A 121 -17.25 14.21 5.75
N HIS A 122 -16.03 14.26 5.24
CA HIS A 122 -15.40 15.51 4.82
C HIS A 122 -16.20 16.17 3.71
N ASP A 123 -16.58 15.41 2.69
CA ASP A 123 -17.34 15.91 1.54
C ASP A 123 -18.70 16.46 1.97
N GLU A 124 -19.37 15.79 2.90
CA GLU A 124 -20.66 16.28 3.45
C GLU A 124 -20.48 17.62 4.17
N LEU A 125 -19.41 17.76 4.96
CA LEU A 125 -19.13 19.00 5.67
C LEU A 125 -18.77 20.14 4.72
N GLU A 126 -18.05 19.85 3.64
CA GLU A 126 -17.66 20.83 2.64
C GLU A 126 -18.87 21.34 1.86
N ASN A 127 -19.82 20.46 1.57
CA ASN A 127 -21.02 20.80 0.80
C ASN A 127 -22.09 21.53 1.64
N ASN A 128 -21.96 21.56 2.93
CA ASN A 128 -22.84 22.29 3.82
C ASN A 128 -22.24 23.65 4.18
#